data_a249811f7f6bd42aa93df1bc73ddd346
#
_entry.id   a249811f7f6bd42aa93df1bc73ddd346
#
_cell.length_a   1.000
_cell.length_b   1.000
_cell.length_c   1.000
_cell.angle_alpha   90.00
_cell.angle_beta   90.00
_cell.angle_gamma   90.00
#
_symmetry.space_group_name_H-M   'P 1'
#
loop_
_entity.id
_entity.type
_entity.pdbx_description
1 polymer ?
#
loop_
_entity_poly.entity_id
_entity_poly.type
_entity_poly.pdbx_seq_one_letter_code
_entity_poly.pdbx_strand_id
1 'polypeptide(L)'
;MTMGFSGCGLPRRNTDDIDGGVVTRNSGDDSPKVIESTEIISYGSEFSFISSFFDEESELAGKVYKLSAVLEDDTVKAKFDWHDRAGNGDEYEFQTDSSFMTKLQKIVSKYDLAKHNGYTHHVSGLPDMYGEQIDIKYASGESIYAHDNQDGFLQMEAMVELIELFSSFNNIIE
;
A
#
# COMPACT_ATOMS: atom_id res chain seq x y z
N MET A 1 -9.87 -32.19 45.19
CA MET A 1 -9.29 -32.24 43.88
C MET A 1 -10.14 -31.39 42.93
N THR A 2 -9.78 -30.14 42.77
CA THR A 2 -10.55 -29.15 41.96
C THR A 2 -9.78 -28.92 40.67
N MET A 3 -10.36 -29.35 39.55
CA MET A 3 -9.80 -29.09 38.22
C MET A 3 -10.16 -27.67 37.79
N GLY A 4 -9.13 -26.82 37.64
CA GLY A 4 -9.26 -25.53 37.06
C GLY A 4 -9.35 -25.62 35.53
N PHE A 5 -10.44 -25.12 34.95
CA PHE A 5 -10.58 -24.90 33.52
C PHE A 5 -9.80 -23.63 33.14
N SER A 6 -8.66 -23.78 32.47
CA SER A 6 -8.01 -22.68 31.75
C SER A 6 -8.83 -22.35 30.52
N GLY A 7 -9.55 -21.25 30.58
CA GLY A 7 -10.22 -20.71 29.42
C GLY A 7 -9.20 -20.11 28.44
N CYS A 8 -9.03 -20.69 27.27
CA CYS A 8 -8.39 -20.06 26.12
C CYS A 8 -9.23 -18.86 25.71
N GLY A 9 -8.78 -17.66 26.07
CA GLY A 9 -9.37 -16.43 25.57
C GLY A 9 -9.08 -16.29 24.08
N LEU A 10 -10.10 -16.45 23.25
CA LEU A 10 -10.02 -16.07 21.86
C LEU A 10 -9.80 -14.55 21.78
N PRO A 11 -8.97 -14.05 20.86
CA PRO A 11 -8.81 -12.61 20.66
C PRO A 11 -10.18 -12.00 20.37
N ARG A 12 -10.55 -10.96 21.13
CA ARG A 12 -11.78 -10.22 20.90
C ARG A 12 -11.63 -9.50 19.55
N ARG A 13 -12.43 -9.90 18.57
CA ARG A 13 -12.65 -9.08 17.38
C ARG A 13 -13.45 -7.85 17.84
N ASN A 14 -12.85 -6.66 17.76
CA ASN A 14 -13.62 -5.43 17.83
C ASN A 14 -14.40 -5.33 16.50
N THR A 15 -15.67 -5.58 16.55
CA THR A 15 -16.60 -5.31 15.44
C THR A 15 -17.41 -4.08 15.84
N ASP A 16 -17.13 -2.95 15.22
CA ASP A 16 -17.97 -1.76 15.35
C ASP A 16 -18.87 -1.71 14.10
N ASP A 17 -20.17 -1.63 14.30
CA ASP A 17 -21.14 -1.41 13.22
C ASP A 17 -21.11 0.08 12.84
N ILE A 18 -20.70 0.37 11.61
CA ILE A 18 -20.74 1.71 11.03
C ILE A 18 -21.68 1.67 9.83
N ASP A 19 -22.80 2.37 9.90
CA ASP A 19 -23.79 2.57 8.83
C ASP A 19 -24.14 1.29 8.01
N GLY A 20 -24.22 0.15 8.67
CA GLY A 20 -24.58 -1.14 8.06
C GLY A 20 -23.39 -1.98 7.60
N GLY A 21 -22.17 -1.48 7.70
CA GLY A 21 -20.95 -2.25 7.44
C GLY A 21 -20.35 -2.87 8.72
N VAL A 22 -19.73 -4.05 8.60
CA VAL A 22 -19.00 -4.70 9.70
C VAL A 22 -17.51 -4.35 9.58
N VAL A 23 -16.99 -3.68 10.59
CA VAL A 23 -15.57 -3.28 10.66
C VAL A 23 -14.74 -4.39 11.29
N THR A 24 -13.69 -4.80 10.63
CA THR A 24 -12.66 -5.68 11.19
C THR A 24 -11.34 -4.94 11.24
N ARG A 25 -10.82 -4.70 12.44
CA ARG A 25 -9.50 -4.08 12.67
C ARG A 25 -8.58 -5.08 13.32
N ASN A 26 -7.39 -5.25 12.77
CA ASN A 26 -6.27 -5.89 13.45
C ASN A 26 -5.47 -4.83 14.20
N SER A 27 -5.89 -4.53 15.44
CA SER A 27 -5.24 -3.54 16.32
C SER A 27 -4.21 -4.16 17.29
N GLY A 28 -3.81 -5.39 17.08
CA GLY A 28 -2.90 -6.11 17.97
C GLY A 28 -1.81 -6.86 17.21
N ASP A 29 -1.37 -6.26 16.13
CA ASP A 29 -0.40 -6.88 15.26
C ASP A 29 1.03 -6.67 15.80
N ASP A 30 1.72 -7.80 15.99
CA ASP A 30 3.13 -7.85 16.40
C ASP A 30 4.10 -7.69 15.21
N SER A 31 3.63 -7.27 14.03
CA SER A 31 4.48 -7.05 12.86
C SER A 31 5.54 -6.00 13.14
N PRO A 32 6.80 -6.25 12.75
CA PRO A 32 7.89 -5.32 12.96
C PRO A 32 7.58 -3.96 12.33
N LYS A 33 7.72 -2.88 13.10
CA LYS A 33 7.55 -1.49 12.62
C LYS A 33 8.87 -0.86 12.18
N VAL A 34 9.96 -1.60 12.32
CA VAL A 34 11.29 -1.24 11.83
C VAL A 34 11.75 -2.36 10.92
N ILE A 35 12.16 -2.01 9.73
CA ILE A 35 12.78 -2.90 8.75
C ILE A 35 14.26 -2.55 8.68
N GLU A 36 15.12 -3.53 8.90
CA GLU A 36 16.57 -3.32 8.89
C GLU A 36 17.16 -3.40 7.49
N SER A 37 16.53 -4.20 6.63
CA SER A 37 16.96 -4.35 5.23
C SER A 37 16.67 -3.10 4.41
N THR A 38 17.56 -2.81 3.48
CA THR A 38 17.40 -1.72 2.50
C THR A 38 17.27 -2.24 1.06
N GLU A 39 17.26 -3.55 0.88
CA GLU A 39 17.23 -4.19 -0.43
C GLU A 39 15.82 -4.70 -0.74
N ILE A 40 15.02 -3.84 -1.38
CA ILE A 40 13.68 -4.20 -1.87
C ILE A 40 13.83 -5.11 -3.09
N ILE A 41 13.14 -6.26 -3.08
CA ILE A 41 13.06 -7.19 -4.21
C ILE A 41 11.68 -7.20 -4.87
N SER A 42 10.64 -6.77 -4.15
CA SER A 42 9.29 -6.64 -4.69
C SER A 42 8.57 -5.47 -4.02
N TYR A 43 7.84 -4.71 -4.80
CA TYR A 43 7.03 -3.58 -4.38
C TYR A 43 5.67 -3.65 -5.06
N GLY A 44 4.62 -3.42 -4.30
CA GLY A 44 3.27 -3.22 -4.79
C GLY A 44 2.55 -2.18 -3.96
N SER A 45 1.79 -1.31 -4.62
CA SER A 45 0.88 -0.38 -3.95
C SER A 45 -0.36 -0.11 -4.79
N GLU A 46 -1.46 0.12 -4.10
CA GLU A 46 -2.69 0.66 -4.67
C GLU A 46 -3.16 1.78 -3.75
N PHE A 47 -3.50 2.93 -4.31
CA PHE A 47 -4.01 4.07 -3.56
C PHE A 47 -4.81 5.02 -4.44
N SER A 48 -5.65 5.84 -3.83
CA SER A 48 -6.53 6.74 -4.55
C SER A 48 -6.41 8.19 -4.07
N PHE A 49 -6.47 9.13 -5.01
CA PHE A 49 -6.61 10.57 -4.75
C PHE A 49 -8.08 10.99 -4.78
N ILE A 50 -8.95 10.20 -4.20
CA ILE A 50 -10.39 10.45 -4.20
C ILE A 50 -10.77 11.05 -2.86
N SER A 51 -10.50 12.28 -2.61
CA SER A 51 -11.04 12.88 -1.41
C SER A 51 -11.30 14.37 -1.57
N SER A 52 -12.16 14.87 -0.69
CA SER A 52 -12.40 16.29 -0.48
C SER A 52 -11.18 17.06 0.05
N PHE A 53 -10.04 16.40 0.22
CA PHE A 53 -8.78 17.01 0.65
C PHE A 53 -7.93 17.52 -0.51
N PHE A 54 -8.28 17.15 -1.76
CA PHE A 54 -7.58 17.62 -2.95
C PHE A 54 -8.34 18.76 -3.58
N ASP A 55 -7.60 19.76 -4.02
CA ASP A 55 -8.12 20.77 -4.91
C ASP A 55 -8.66 20.06 -6.18
N GLU A 56 -9.92 20.29 -6.55
CA GLU A 56 -10.55 19.65 -7.71
C GLU A 56 -9.79 19.94 -9.02
N GLU A 57 -8.92 20.98 -9.01
CA GLU A 57 -8.05 21.33 -10.12
C GLU A 57 -6.77 20.47 -10.20
N SER A 58 -6.49 19.61 -9.21
CA SER A 58 -5.33 18.72 -9.27
C SER A 58 -5.52 17.64 -10.34
N GLU A 59 -4.54 17.50 -11.22
CA GLU A 59 -4.52 16.43 -12.23
C GLU A 59 -4.54 15.01 -11.62
N LEU A 60 -4.21 14.86 -10.34
CA LEU A 60 -4.23 13.61 -9.61
C LEU A 60 -5.61 13.28 -9.03
N ALA A 61 -6.47 14.30 -8.85
CA ALA A 61 -7.76 14.15 -8.20
C ALA A 61 -8.66 13.16 -8.94
N GLY A 62 -9.34 12.29 -8.19
CA GLY A 62 -10.29 11.32 -8.73
C GLY A 62 -9.68 10.09 -9.37
N LYS A 63 -8.37 9.91 -9.28
CA LYS A 63 -7.64 8.77 -9.86
C LYS A 63 -7.26 7.73 -8.81
N VAL A 64 -7.24 6.48 -9.23
CA VAL A 64 -6.69 5.33 -8.52
C VAL A 64 -5.40 4.92 -9.23
N TYR A 65 -4.36 4.67 -8.46
CA TYR A 65 -3.05 4.26 -8.96
C TYR A 65 -2.71 2.86 -8.46
N LYS A 66 -2.17 2.03 -9.36
CA LYS A 66 -1.58 0.72 -9.06
C LYS A 66 -0.16 0.70 -9.56
N LEU A 67 0.78 0.53 -8.65
CA LEU A 67 2.21 0.54 -8.94
C LEU A 67 2.81 -0.78 -8.51
N SER A 68 3.61 -1.39 -9.37
CA SER A 68 4.36 -2.59 -8.98
C SER A 68 5.76 -2.61 -9.60
N ALA A 69 6.70 -3.22 -8.89
CA ALA A 69 8.06 -3.44 -9.36
C ALA A 69 8.62 -4.72 -8.76
N VAL A 70 9.29 -5.52 -9.58
CA VAL A 70 9.96 -6.76 -9.14
C VAL A 70 11.38 -6.78 -9.69
N LEU A 71 12.35 -7.06 -8.83
CA LEU A 71 13.74 -7.28 -9.19
C LEU A 71 13.92 -8.76 -9.58
N GLU A 72 14.27 -8.99 -10.83
CA GLU A 72 14.62 -10.30 -11.36
C GLU A 72 16.05 -10.24 -11.89
N ASP A 73 16.95 -11.00 -11.28
CA ASP A 73 18.38 -10.89 -11.47
C ASP A 73 18.84 -9.42 -11.24
N ASP A 74 19.35 -8.73 -12.24
CA ASP A 74 19.75 -7.32 -12.12
C ASP A 74 18.77 -6.36 -12.82
N THR A 75 17.62 -6.87 -13.25
CA THR A 75 16.63 -6.10 -14.01
C THR A 75 15.36 -5.92 -13.18
N VAL A 76 14.87 -4.69 -13.11
CA VAL A 76 13.56 -4.38 -12.51
C VAL A 76 12.52 -4.37 -13.61
N LYS A 77 11.48 -5.20 -13.43
CA LYS A 77 10.24 -5.13 -14.21
C LYS A 77 9.22 -4.35 -13.39
N ALA A 78 8.72 -3.27 -13.95
CA ALA A 78 7.80 -2.38 -13.28
C ALA A 78 6.57 -2.10 -14.13
N LYS A 79 5.47 -1.81 -13.43
CA LYS A 79 4.19 -1.49 -14.04
C LYS A 79 3.63 -0.24 -13.36
N PHE A 80 3.10 0.65 -14.17
CA PHE A 80 2.33 1.82 -13.78
C PHE A 80 0.94 1.70 -14.37
N ASP A 81 -0.08 1.86 -13.55
CA ASP A 81 -1.49 1.82 -13.96
C ASP A 81 -2.24 2.90 -13.19
N TRP A 82 -3.07 3.67 -13.88
CA TRP A 82 -4.03 4.54 -13.24
C TRP A 82 -5.36 4.55 -14.00
N HIS A 83 -6.44 4.76 -13.26
CA HIS A 83 -7.76 4.96 -13.84
C HIS A 83 -8.58 5.95 -13.00
N ASP A 84 -9.52 6.63 -13.66
CA ASP A 84 -10.51 7.47 -13.01
C ASP A 84 -11.86 6.74 -12.84
N ARG A 85 -12.82 7.40 -12.21
CA ARG A 85 -14.18 6.86 -12.03
C ARG A 85 -14.96 6.66 -13.33
N ALA A 86 -14.59 7.35 -14.40
CA ALA A 86 -15.22 7.22 -15.71
C ALA A 86 -14.64 6.05 -16.51
N GLY A 87 -13.57 5.41 -16.00
CA GLY A 87 -12.86 4.33 -16.67
C GLY A 87 -11.82 4.80 -17.66
N ASN A 88 -11.49 6.12 -17.68
CA ASN A 88 -10.31 6.59 -18.39
C ASN A 88 -9.07 6.21 -17.59
N GLY A 89 -8.01 5.85 -18.27
CA GLY A 89 -6.79 5.44 -17.61
C GLY A 89 -5.67 5.20 -18.60
N ASP A 90 -4.49 4.91 -18.06
CA ASP A 90 -3.31 4.52 -18.82
C ASP A 90 -2.56 3.44 -18.04
N GLU A 91 -2.01 2.48 -18.78
CA GLU A 91 -1.25 1.36 -18.24
C GLU A 91 -0.03 1.12 -19.11
N TYR A 92 1.14 1.04 -18.48
CA TYR A 92 2.35 0.65 -19.18
C TYR A 92 3.31 -0.14 -18.30
N GLU A 93 4.10 -0.97 -18.93
CA GLU A 93 5.17 -1.73 -18.32
C GLU A 93 6.52 -1.23 -18.83
N PHE A 94 7.52 -1.22 -17.97
CA PHE A 94 8.88 -0.84 -18.33
C PHE A 94 9.91 -1.70 -17.61
N GLN A 95 11.12 -1.69 -18.15
CA GLN A 95 12.28 -2.34 -17.54
C GLN A 95 13.35 -1.30 -17.26
N THR A 96 14.06 -1.48 -16.15
CA THR A 96 15.15 -0.60 -15.73
C THR A 96 16.15 -1.36 -14.87
N ASP A 97 17.21 -0.71 -14.43
CA ASP A 97 18.22 -1.30 -13.57
C ASP A 97 17.81 -1.27 -12.07
N SER A 98 18.58 -1.94 -11.24
CA SER A 98 18.34 -2.06 -9.80
C SER A 98 18.38 -0.73 -9.03
N SER A 99 18.88 0.36 -9.63
CA SER A 99 18.86 1.70 -9.01
C SER A 99 17.44 2.20 -8.76
N PHE A 100 16.46 1.69 -9.51
CA PHE A 100 15.04 1.96 -9.30
C PHE A 100 14.59 1.51 -7.89
N MET A 101 14.94 0.27 -7.49
CA MET A 101 14.64 -0.25 -6.16
C MET A 101 15.31 0.58 -5.05
N THR A 102 16.51 1.09 -5.31
CA THR A 102 17.18 2.01 -4.39
C THR A 102 16.42 3.34 -4.23
N LYS A 103 15.82 3.86 -5.30
CA LYS A 103 14.96 5.05 -5.24
C LYS A 103 13.66 4.77 -4.48
N LEU A 104 13.02 3.62 -4.73
CA LEU A 104 11.87 3.16 -3.95
C LEU A 104 12.19 3.08 -2.45
N GLN A 105 13.32 2.45 -2.09
CA GLN A 105 13.75 2.35 -0.69
C GLN A 105 13.92 3.71 -0.02
N LYS A 106 14.40 4.73 -0.76
CA LYS A 106 14.51 6.10 -0.21
C LYS A 106 13.14 6.68 0.11
N ILE A 107 12.13 6.47 -0.74
CA ILE A 107 10.76 6.91 -0.48
C ILE A 107 10.19 6.17 0.73
N VAL A 108 10.31 4.83 0.77
CA VAL A 108 9.86 4.00 1.89
C VAL A 108 10.45 4.48 3.21
N SER A 109 11.76 4.75 3.24
CA SER A 109 12.44 5.24 4.45
C SER A 109 12.08 6.68 4.80
N LYS A 110 11.99 7.58 3.80
CA LYS A 110 11.68 9.00 4.01
C LYS A 110 10.33 9.21 4.69
N TYR A 111 9.35 8.40 4.31
CA TYR A 111 7.98 8.49 4.82
C TYR A 111 7.65 7.47 5.90
N ASP A 112 8.66 6.70 6.34
CA ASP A 112 8.51 5.70 7.41
C ASP A 112 7.34 4.74 7.14
N LEU A 113 7.27 4.19 5.92
CA LEU A 113 6.16 3.31 5.56
C LEU A 113 6.12 2.03 6.40
N ALA A 114 7.24 1.64 7.00
CA ALA A 114 7.32 0.49 7.90
C ALA A 114 6.43 0.64 9.15
N LYS A 115 6.13 1.87 9.60
CA LYS A 115 5.22 2.13 10.73
C LYS A 115 3.81 1.54 10.51
N HIS A 116 3.41 1.37 9.25
CA HIS A 116 2.11 0.83 8.87
C HIS A 116 2.11 -0.70 8.75
N ASN A 117 3.29 -1.37 8.85
CA ASN A 117 3.37 -2.83 8.69
C ASN A 117 2.37 -3.55 9.60
N GLY A 118 1.60 -4.48 9.03
CA GLY A 118 0.56 -5.25 9.71
C GLY A 118 -0.74 -4.47 9.97
N TYR A 119 -0.84 -3.20 9.59
CA TYR A 119 -2.10 -2.49 9.67
C TYR A 119 -3.10 -3.08 8.67
N THR A 120 -4.25 -3.53 9.18
CA THR A 120 -5.37 -3.97 8.34
C THR A 120 -6.67 -3.41 8.90
N HIS A 121 -7.39 -2.70 8.04
CA HIS A 121 -8.72 -2.21 8.31
C HIS A 121 -9.63 -2.61 7.14
N HIS A 122 -10.68 -3.35 7.44
CA HIS A 122 -11.62 -3.81 6.43
C HIS A 122 -13.05 -3.60 6.91
N VAL A 123 -13.84 -2.93 6.09
CA VAL A 123 -15.28 -2.76 6.28
C VAL A 123 -15.98 -3.61 5.24
N SER A 124 -16.73 -4.63 5.67
CA SER A 124 -17.55 -5.46 4.79
C SER A 124 -18.97 -4.93 4.69
N GLY A 125 -19.60 -5.12 3.54
CA GLY A 125 -20.98 -4.67 3.29
C GLY A 125 -21.11 -3.26 2.74
N LEU A 126 -20.00 -2.53 2.61
CA LEU A 126 -19.89 -1.27 1.89
C LEU A 126 -19.06 -1.45 0.62
N PRO A 127 -19.29 -0.64 -0.43
CA PRO A 127 -18.40 -0.61 -1.59
C PRO A 127 -16.98 -0.19 -1.16
N ASP A 128 -15.96 -0.81 -1.74
CA ASP A 128 -14.58 -0.34 -1.60
C ASP A 128 -14.47 1.04 -2.25
N MET A 129 -14.23 2.05 -1.44
CA MET A 129 -14.36 3.44 -1.90
C MET A 129 -13.01 4.10 -2.17
N TYR A 130 -12.05 3.96 -1.25
CA TYR A 130 -10.85 4.80 -1.21
C TYR A 130 -9.65 4.09 -0.59
N GLY A 131 -9.66 2.77 -0.66
CA GLY A 131 -8.67 1.95 0.02
C GLY A 131 -7.24 2.23 -0.42
N GLU A 132 -6.33 1.92 0.47
CA GLU A 132 -4.90 1.94 0.22
C GLU A 132 -4.31 0.58 0.59
N GLN A 133 -3.32 0.16 -0.20
CA GLN A 133 -2.57 -1.05 0.06
C GLN A 133 -1.10 -0.84 -0.26
N ILE A 134 -0.23 -1.41 0.57
CA ILE A 134 1.19 -1.60 0.27
C ILE A 134 1.60 -3.05 0.55
N ASP A 135 2.45 -3.62 -0.31
CA ASP A 135 3.11 -4.92 -0.14
C ASP A 135 4.56 -4.78 -0.60
N ILE A 136 5.49 -4.82 0.33
CA ILE A 136 6.93 -4.63 0.06
C ILE A 136 7.67 -5.85 0.61
N LYS A 137 8.53 -6.45 -0.20
CA LYS A 137 9.36 -7.59 0.19
C LYS A 137 10.83 -7.27 0.02
N TYR A 138 11.61 -7.70 0.98
CA TYR A 138 13.04 -7.47 1.07
C TYR A 138 13.83 -8.76 0.85
N ALA A 139 15.07 -8.63 0.37
CA ALA A 139 15.97 -9.77 0.17
C ALA A 139 16.29 -10.51 1.48
N SER A 140 16.21 -9.84 2.62
CA SER A 140 16.34 -10.43 3.96
C SER A 140 15.21 -11.39 4.36
N GLY A 141 14.09 -11.34 3.64
CA GLY A 141 12.83 -12.02 4.02
C GLY A 141 11.92 -11.15 4.88
N GLU A 142 12.34 -9.95 5.27
CA GLU A 142 11.46 -8.96 5.90
C GLU A 142 10.40 -8.48 4.91
N SER A 143 9.28 -7.97 5.41
CA SER A 143 8.22 -7.42 4.57
C SER A 143 7.44 -6.33 5.28
N ILE A 144 6.81 -5.45 4.48
CA ILE A 144 5.80 -4.50 4.90
C ILE A 144 4.51 -4.85 4.18
N TYR A 145 3.44 -5.02 4.93
CA TYR A 145 2.10 -5.17 4.38
C TYR A 145 1.12 -4.32 5.17
N ALA A 146 0.35 -3.49 4.48
CA ALA A 146 -0.74 -2.74 5.08
C ALA A 146 -1.90 -2.62 4.09
N HIS A 147 -3.12 -2.60 4.58
CA HIS A 147 -4.33 -2.51 3.77
C HIS A 147 -5.46 -1.81 4.52
N ASP A 148 -6.16 -0.93 3.81
CA ASP A 148 -7.42 -0.32 4.24
C ASP A 148 -8.35 -0.24 3.03
N ASN A 149 -9.62 -0.61 3.14
CA ASN A 149 -10.54 -0.55 2.00
C ASN A 149 -11.53 0.64 2.06
N GLN A 150 -11.38 1.53 3.02
CA GLN A 150 -12.27 2.69 3.19
C GLN A 150 -11.51 4.00 3.40
N ASP A 151 -10.39 3.95 4.09
CA ASP A 151 -9.60 5.13 4.46
C ASP A 151 -8.17 5.03 3.90
N GLY A 152 -7.45 6.15 3.92
CA GLY A 152 -6.04 6.22 3.59
C GLY A 152 -5.15 6.18 4.84
N PHE A 153 -3.95 5.62 4.70
CA PHE A 153 -2.90 5.65 5.71
C PHE A 153 -1.58 6.21 5.16
N LEU A 154 -1.45 6.29 3.84
CA LEU A 154 -0.26 6.85 3.21
C LEU A 154 -0.28 8.38 3.28
N GLN A 155 0.90 8.96 3.44
CA GLN A 155 1.06 10.40 3.33
C GLN A 155 0.95 10.83 1.85
N MET A 156 0.26 11.94 1.59
CA MET A 156 0.07 12.46 0.23
C MET A 156 1.40 12.64 -0.51
N GLU A 157 2.39 13.19 0.16
CA GLU A 157 3.71 13.44 -0.41
C GLU A 157 4.41 12.13 -0.80
N ALA A 158 4.18 11.03 -0.06
CA ALA A 158 4.70 9.72 -0.43
C ALA A 158 4.03 9.21 -1.71
N MET A 159 2.71 9.33 -1.83
CA MET A 159 1.96 8.94 -3.01
C MET A 159 2.42 9.71 -4.25
N VAL A 160 2.61 11.03 -4.13
CA VAL A 160 3.11 11.88 -5.22
C VAL A 160 4.50 11.44 -5.67
N GLU A 161 5.46 11.26 -4.75
CA GLU A 161 6.81 10.82 -5.12
C GLU A 161 6.84 9.42 -5.74
N LEU A 162 5.95 8.52 -5.33
CA LEU A 162 5.79 7.21 -5.96
C LEU A 162 5.29 7.35 -7.40
N ILE A 163 4.25 8.15 -7.64
CA ILE A 163 3.73 8.42 -8.98
C ILE A 163 4.84 9.03 -9.85
N GLU A 164 5.55 10.05 -9.37
CA GLU A 164 6.64 10.70 -10.11
C GLU A 164 7.75 9.71 -10.47
N LEU A 165 8.15 8.84 -9.53
CA LEU A 165 9.17 7.84 -9.79
C LEU A 165 8.75 6.88 -10.93
N PHE A 166 7.54 6.33 -10.86
CA PHE A 166 7.05 5.39 -11.87
C PHE A 166 6.75 6.07 -13.20
N SER A 167 6.12 7.25 -13.21
CA SER A 167 5.77 7.98 -14.42
C SER A 167 6.97 8.54 -15.17
N SER A 168 8.12 8.72 -14.51
CA SER A 168 9.35 9.21 -15.16
C SER A 168 9.85 8.32 -16.31
N PHE A 169 9.34 7.08 -16.41
CA PHE A 169 9.71 6.12 -17.46
C PHE A 169 8.73 6.09 -18.64
N ASN A 170 7.60 6.80 -18.58
CA ASN A 170 6.62 6.87 -19.68
C ASN A 170 7.19 7.52 -20.96
N ASN A 171 8.19 8.39 -20.83
CA ASN A 171 8.77 9.14 -21.96
C ASN A 171 9.90 8.39 -22.68
N ILE A 172 10.12 7.11 -22.40
CA ILE A 172 11.22 6.32 -22.99
C ILE A 172 10.74 5.47 -24.19
N ILE A 173 9.43 5.46 -24.46
CA ILE A 173 8.81 4.68 -25.54
C ILE A 173 8.43 5.62 -26.70
N GLU A 174 9.38 6.36 -27.27
CA GLU A 174 9.29 6.96 -28.61
C GLU A 174 10.33 6.34 -29.55
#